data_25c232abaec9aa74bf0752c2cf694f8f
#
_entry.id   25c232abaec9aa74bf0752c2cf694f8f
#
_cell.length_a   1.000
_cell.length_b   1.000
_cell.length_c   1.000
_cell.angle_alpha   90.00
_cell.angle_beta   90.00
_cell.angle_gamma   90.00
#
_symmetry.space_group_name_H-M   'P 1'
#
loop_
_entity.id
_entity.type
_entity.pdbx_description
1 polymer ?
#
loop_
_entity_poly.entity_id
_entity_poly.type
_entity_poly.pdbx_seq_one_letter_code
_entity_poly.pdbx_strand_id
1 'polypeptide(L)'
;MLGADSYLHAETFAWLERNRRFAQPGVRSGFTPGEGVGALELMSPGLRRRLHLPRLAAVRGASTAQEQLLRDSDTGSLGVGMTRAVQGAVSGLELPREGADVVYADLNGERYRSEEWGFVALRAPSAWKSAGYKAPSDCWGDVGAAFGALGSILAIRAFARGYARGPRALVMAGSDSGLRGAMVLQAPQVS
;
A
#
# COMPACT_ATOMS: atom_id res chain seq x y z
N MET A 1 -11.22 6.95 -7.72
CA MET A 1 -9.87 6.40 -7.84
C MET A 1 -9.97 5.06 -8.54
N LEU A 2 -9.23 4.87 -9.62
CA LEU A 2 -9.18 3.64 -10.39
C LEU A 2 -7.71 3.20 -10.47
N GLY A 3 -7.45 1.93 -10.21
CA GLY A 3 -6.17 1.29 -10.45
C GLY A 3 -6.40 0.00 -11.24
N ALA A 4 -5.66 -0.18 -12.31
CA ALA A 4 -5.70 -1.38 -13.14
C ALA A 4 -4.28 -1.70 -13.61
N ASP A 5 -3.89 -2.94 -13.53
CA ASP A 5 -2.60 -3.40 -14.02
C ASP A 5 -2.64 -4.90 -14.30
N SER A 6 -1.77 -5.35 -15.20
CA SER A 6 -1.60 -6.77 -15.51
C SER A 6 -0.15 -7.06 -15.89
N TYR A 7 0.44 -8.02 -15.19
CA TYR A 7 1.72 -8.61 -15.57
C TYR A 7 1.55 -9.90 -16.40
N LEU A 8 0.30 -10.31 -16.69
CA LEU A 8 0.01 -11.60 -17.32
C LEU A 8 0.07 -11.54 -18.86
N HIS A 9 1.17 -11.02 -19.40
CA HIS A 9 1.45 -10.97 -20.81
C HIS A 9 2.78 -11.66 -21.12
N ALA A 10 2.87 -12.39 -22.24
CA ALA A 10 4.04 -13.20 -22.58
C ALA A 10 5.37 -12.40 -22.60
N GLU A 11 5.34 -11.18 -23.15
CA GLU A 11 6.52 -10.31 -23.19
C GLU A 11 6.92 -9.84 -21.79
N THR A 12 5.95 -9.59 -20.91
CA THR A 12 6.21 -9.24 -19.51
C THR A 12 6.86 -10.41 -18.77
N PHE A 13 6.37 -11.63 -18.95
CA PHE A 13 7.01 -12.82 -18.37
C PHE A 13 8.44 -12.96 -18.84
N ALA A 14 8.68 -12.88 -20.17
CA ALA A 14 10.02 -12.97 -20.73
C ALA A 14 10.96 -11.86 -20.21
N TRP A 15 10.43 -10.66 -19.97
CA TRP A 15 11.19 -9.57 -19.37
C TRP A 15 11.49 -9.85 -17.92
N LEU A 16 10.53 -10.31 -17.12
CA LEU A 16 10.71 -10.66 -15.70
C LEU A 16 11.76 -11.77 -15.52
N GLU A 17 11.74 -12.79 -16.37
CA GLU A 17 12.72 -13.87 -16.37
C GLU A 17 14.13 -13.34 -16.68
N ARG A 18 14.28 -12.59 -17.77
CA ARG A 18 15.58 -12.00 -18.16
C ARG A 18 16.15 -11.09 -17.09
N ASN A 19 15.31 -10.37 -16.34
CA ASN A 19 15.73 -9.47 -15.28
C ASN A 19 15.75 -10.14 -13.90
N ARG A 20 15.57 -11.47 -13.83
CA ARG A 20 15.57 -12.26 -12.59
C ARG A 20 14.58 -11.73 -11.54
N ARG A 21 13.43 -11.25 -11.99
CA ARG A 21 12.35 -10.73 -11.15
C ARG A 21 11.20 -11.71 -10.98
N PHE A 22 11.11 -12.74 -11.81
CA PHE A 22 10.08 -13.77 -11.70
C PHE A 22 10.41 -14.74 -10.56
N ALA A 23 9.44 -14.99 -9.66
CA ALA A 23 9.61 -15.92 -8.54
C ALA A 23 9.67 -17.36 -9.07
N GLN A 24 10.87 -17.96 -9.08
CA GLN A 24 11.13 -19.32 -9.56
C GLN A 24 12.36 -19.91 -8.86
N PRO A 25 12.57 -21.23 -8.93
CA PRO A 25 13.78 -21.86 -8.35
C PRO A 25 15.05 -21.19 -8.84
N GLY A 26 15.95 -20.85 -7.89
CA GLY A 26 17.22 -20.15 -8.16
C GLY A 26 17.14 -18.63 -8.23
N VAL A 27 15.95 -18.03 -8.14
CA VAL A 27 15.76 -16.58 -7.98
C VAL A 27 15.44 -16.28 -6.52
N ARG A 28 16.37 -15.59 -5.84
CA ARG A 28 16.24 -15.29 -4.39
C ARG A 28 15.29 -14.14 -4.08
N SER A 29 15.02 -13.27 -5.05
CA SER A 29 14.29 -12.03 -4.84
C SER A 29 13.47 -11.74 -6.09
N GLY A 30 12.39 -12.46 -6.24
CA GLY A 30 11.45 -12.30 -7.33
C GLY A 30 10.02 -12.23 -6.79
N PHE A 31 9.08 -11.86 -7.65
CA PHE A 31 7.68 -11.80 -7.30
C PHE A 31 6.82 -12.68 -8.21
N THR A 32 5.67 -13.06 -7.72
CA THR A 32 4.63 -13.72 -8.50
C THR A 32 3.83 -12.63 -9.23
N PRO A 33 3.80 -12.62 -10.58
CA PRO A 33 2.99 -11.67 -11.34
C PRO A 33 1.50 -11.91 -11.10
N GLY A 34 0.74 -10.84 -11.06
CA GLY A 34 -0.71 -10.86 -10.94
C GLY A 34 -1.37 -9.87 -11.90
N GLU A 35 -2.67 -9.84 -11.88
CA GLU A 35 -3.46 -8.80 -12.54
C GLU A 35 -4.63 -8.40 -11.65
N GLY A 36 -5.08 -7.16 -11.78
CA GLY A 36 -6.20 -6.69 -10.98
C GLY A 36 -6.72 -5.34 -11.41
N VAL A 37 -7.97 -5.11 -11.05
CA VAL A 37 -8.65 -3.82 -11.20
C VAL A 37 -9.34 -3.50 -9.89
N GLY A 38 -9.16 -2.27 -9.41
CA GLY A 38 -9.86 -1.75 -8.25
C GLY A 38 -10.40 -0.36 -8.54
N ALA A 39 -11.66 -0.12 -8.18
CA ALA A 39 -12.31 1.17 -8.29
C ALA A 39 -12.90 1.62 -6.96
N LEU A 40 -12.64 2.87 -6.59
CA LEU A 40 -13.18 3.51 -5.40
C LEU A 40 -13.75 4.87 -5.78
N GLU A 41 -14.96 5.14 -5.33
CA GLU A 41 -15.54 6.46 -5.42
C GLU A 41 -15.13 7.31 -4.20
N LEU A 42 -14.55 8.47 -4.46
CA LEU A 42 -14.15 9.45 -3.46
C LEU A 42 -15.03 10.67 -3.59
N MET A 43 -15.63 11.10 -2.49
CA MET A 43 -16.48 12.28 -2.49
C MET A 43 -16.33 13.08 -1.20
N SER A 44 -16.68 14.36 -1.27
CA SER A 44 -16.71 15.21 -0.07
C SER A 44 -17.80 14.76 0.89
N PRO A 45 -17.64 14.98 2.21
CA PRO A 45 -18.69 14.69 3.18
C PRO A 45 -20.02 15.39 2.89
N GLY A 46 -19.98 16.62 2.33
CA GLY A 46 -21.17 17.37 1.94
C GLY A 46 -21.93 16.72 0.80
N LEU A 47 -21.24 16.32 -0.26
CA LEU A 47 -21.84 15.63 -1.40
C LEU A 47 -22.45 14.29 -0.96
N ARG A 48 -21.71 13.51 -0.18
CA ARG A 48 -22.19 12.23 0.34
C ARG A 48 -23.52 12.39 1.11
N ARG A 49 -23.59 13.37 2.03
CA ARG A 49 -24.83 13.63 2.79
C ARG A 49 -25.99 14.02 1.88
N ARG A 50 -25.73 14.87 0.90
CA ARG A 50 -26.77 15.32 -0.06
C ARG A 50 -27.30 14.16 -0.91
N LEU A 51 -26.45 13.20 -1.25
CA LEU A 51 -26.83 12.01 -2.02
C LEU A 51 -27.32 10.83 -1.14
N HIS A 52 -27.37 11.01 0.18
CA HIS A 52 -27.77 9.97 1.15
C HIS A 52 -26.97 8.67 1.05
N LEU A 53 -25.71 8.76 0.63
CA LEU A 53 -24.86 7.59 0.46
C LEU A 53 -24.19 7.16 1.78
N PRO A 54 -24.02 5.86 2.02
CA PRO A 54 -23.32 5.38 3.22
C PRO A 54 -21.85 5.78 3.18
N ARG A 55 -21.27 6.03 4.35
CA ARG A 55 -19.83 6.19 4.48
C ARG A 55 -19.20 4.83 4.74
N LEU A 56 -18.44 4.31 3.79
CA LEU A 56 -17.73 3.03 3.93
C LEU A 56 -16.42 3.19 4.70
N ALA A 57 -15.72 4.30 4.49
CA ALA A 57 -14.54 4.73 5.24
C ALA A 57 -14.35 6.24 5.08
N ALA A 58 -13.41 6.82 5.82
CA ALA A 58 -12.94 8.18 5.61
C ALA A 58 -11.44 8.17 5.33
N VAL A 59 -10.99 8.94 4.35
CA VAL A 59 -9.56 9.25 4.18
C VAL A 59 -9.19 10.30 5.23
N ARG A 60 -8.24 9.97 6.12
CA ARG A 60 -7.76 10.86 7.18
C ARG A 60 -6.52 11.63 6.77
N GLY A 61 -5.76 11.07 5.87
CA GLY A 61 -4.59 11.71 5.27
C GLY A 61 -4.08 10.86 4.13
N ALA A 62 -3.45 11.52 3.17
CA ALA A 62 -2.78 10.88 2.05
C ALA A 62 -1.57 11.74 1.64
N SER A 63 -0.51 11.10 1.24
CA SER A 63 0.71 11.78 0.79
C SER A 63 1.46 10.94 -0.22
N THR A 64 2.19 11.63 -1.08
CA THR A 64 3.13 11.00 -2.01
C THR A 64 4.52 11.61 -1.84
N ALA A 65 5.54 10.85 -2.20
CA ALA A 65 6.92 11.31 -2.23
C ALA A 65 7.70 10.55 -3.29
N GLN A 66 8.86 11.10 -3.69
CA GLN A 66 9.76 10.47 -4.65
C GLN A 66 10.92 9.81 -3.91
N GLU A 67 11.13 8.50 -4.18
CA GLU A 67 12.34 7.79 -3.80
C GLU A 67 13.42 8.06 -4.84
N GLN A 68 14.60 8.44 -4.37
CA GLN A 68 15.74 8.76 -5.23
C GLN A 68 16.61 7.53 -5.52
N LEU A 69 16.72 6.64 -4.52
CA LEU A 69 17.49 5.42 -4.63
C LEU A 69 16.56 4.26 -4.99
N LEU A 70 16.53 3.94 -6.29
CA LEU A 70 15.67 2.90 -6.83
C LEU A 70 16.29 1.51 -6.63
N ARG A 71 15.53 0.48 -7.01
CA ARG A 71 15.90 -0.93 -6.90
C ARG A 71 17.32 -1.26 -7.37
N ASP A 72 17.72 -0.66 -8.49
CA ASP A 72 18.99 -0.95 -9.16
C ASP A 72 20.13 0.00 -8.77
N SER A 73 19.96 0.81 -7.71
CA SER A 73 21.03 1.66 -7.20
C SER A 73 22.07 0.81 -6.44
N ASP A 74 23.36 1.16 -6.57
CA ASP A 74 24.48 0.44 -5.92
C ASP A 74 24.35 0.43 -4.39
N THR A 75 23.72 1.45 -3.81
CA THR A 75 23.52 1.58 -2.36
C THR A 75 22.21 0.95 -1.88
N GLY A 76 21.36 0.42 -2.78
CA GLY A 76 20.03 -0.09 -2.46
C GLY A 76 19.02 1.02 -2.12
N SER A 77 17.78 0.64 -1.88
CA SER A 77 16.74 1.58 -1.43
C SER A 77 16.86 1.82 0.07
N LEU A 78 16.92 3.08 0.47
CA LEU A 78 16.93 3.48 1.89
C LEU A 78 15.54 3.83 2.42
N GLY A 79 14.49 3.72 1.61
CA GLY A 79 13.11 3.96 2.01
C GLY A 79 12.80 5.41 2.43
N VAL A 80 13.58 6.37 1.95
CA VAL A 80 13.40 7.79 2.31
C VAL A 80 12.09 8.32 1.72
N GLY A 81 11.80 7.99 0.47
CA GLY A 81 10.56 8.38 -0.20
C GLY A 81 9.34 7.79 0.49
N MET A 82 9.34 6.49 0.78
CA MET A 82 8.23 5.86 1.47
C MET A 82 8.07 6.38 2.90
N THR A 83 9.18 6.62 3.63
CA THR A 83 9.13 7.24 4.95
C THR A 83 8.43 8.61 4.91
N ARG A 84 8.79 9.46 3.93
CA ARG A 84 8.15 10.78 3.74
C ARG A 84 6.67 10.66 3.39
N ALA A 85 6.31 9.73 2.51
CA ALA A 85 4.91 9.50 2.17
C ALA A 85 4.09 9.07 3.40
N VAL A 86 4.59 8.13 4.21
CA VAL A 86 3.94 7.70 5.45
C VAL A 86 3.83 8.85 6.45
N GLN A 87 4.92 9.58 6.73
CA GLN A 87 4.91 10.72 7.64
C GLN A 87 3.92 11.80 7.19
N GLY A 88 3.87 12.11 5.89
CA GLY A 88 2.90 13.05 5.34
C GLY A 88 1.45 12.57 5.49
N ALA A 89 1.18 11.28 5.26
CA ALA A 89 -0.16 10.72 5.40
C ALA A 89 -0.68 10.73 6.85
N VAL A 90 0.21 10.64 7.84
CA VAL A 90 -0.17 10.65 9.27
C VAL A 90 0.00 12.01 9.94
N SER A 91 0.45 13.04 9.24
CA SER A 91 0.80 14.36 9.81
C SER A 91 -0.37 15.07 10.51
N GLY A 92 -1.61 14.77 10.14
CA GLY A 92 -2.82 15.31 10.76
C GLY A 92 -3.40 14.43 11.87
N LEU A 93 -2.68 13.42 12.34
CA LEU A 93 -3.13 12.49 13.38
C LEU A 93 -2.40 12.72 14.70
N GLU A 94 -3.05 12.45 15.82
CA GLU A 94 -2.44 12.49 17.16
C GLU A 94 -1.72 11.17 17.44
N LEU A 95 -0.47 11.09 17.00
CA LEU A 95 0.36 9.91 17.20
C LEU A 95 0.90 9.81 18.63
N PRO A 96 1.10 8.61 19.18
CA PRO A 96 0.82 7.28 18.59
C PRO A 96 -0.65 6.85 18.73
N ARG A 97 -1.48 7.58 19.47
CA ARG A 97 -2.87 7.23 19.80
C ARG A 97 -3.71 6.95 18.54
N GLU A 98 -3.54 7.76 17.50
CA GLU A 98 -4.25 7.65 16.23
C GLU A 98 -3.46 6.90 15.15
N GLY A 99 -2.37 6.23 15.49
CA GLY A 99 -1.64 5.36 14.58
C GLY A 99 -2.51 4.24 13.98
N ALA A 100 -2.11 3.74 12.81
CA ALA A 100 -2.83 2.69 12.12
C ALA A 100 -2.84 1.37 12.92
N ASP A 101 -3.96 0.69 12.95
CA ASP A 101 -4.12 -0.61 13.61
C ASP A 101 -3.68 -1.76 12.70
N VAL A 102 -3.61 -1.51 11.38
CA VAL A 102 -3.14 -2.45 10.36
C VAL A 102 -2.48 -1.68 9.21
N VAL A 103 -1.43 -2.27 8.64
CA VAL A 103 -0.78 -1.77 7.44
C VAL A 103 -1.02 -2.75 6.29
N TYR A 104 -1.47 -2.27 5.14
CA TYR A 104 -1.49 -3.00 3.88
C TYR A 104 -0.36 -2.45 3.02
N ALA A 105 0.60 -3.30 2.69
CA ALA A 105 1.79 -2.94 1.93
C ALA A 105 1.91 -3.79 0.66
N ASP A 106 2.45 -3.20 -0.38
CA ASP A 106 2.69 -3.83 -1.68
C ASP A 106 3.98 -4.68 -1.72
N LEU A 107 4.35 -5.23 -0.58
CA LEU A 107 5.46 -6.18 -0.53
C LEU A 107 5.09 -7.42 -1.35
N ASN A 108 6.00 -7.79 -2.27
CA ASN A 108 5.75 -8.81 -3.28
C ASN A 108 6.81 -9.93 -3.30
N GLY A 109 7.79 -9.92 -2.37
CA GLY A 109 8.91 -10.84 -2.31
C GLY A 109 10.23 -10.25 -2.85
N GLU A 110 10.20 -9.10 -3.50
CA GLU A 110 11.43 -8.41 -3.89
C GLU A 110 12.14 -7.81 -2.67
N ARG A 111 13.44 -8.04 -2.61
CA ARG A 111 14.29 -7.64 -1.48
C ARG A 111 14.20 -6.15 -1.18
N TYR A 112 14.25 -5.30 -2.22
CA TYR A 112 14.26 -3.85 -2.03
C TYR A 112 12.96 -3.34 -1.35
N ARG A 113 11.80 -3.96 -1.62
CA ARG A 113 10.53 -3.60 -0.96
C ARG A 113 10.55 -3.97 0.53
N SER A 114 11.12 -5.13 0.86
CA SER A 114 11.28 -5.57 2.26
C SER A 114 12.27 -4.69 3.03
N GLU A 115 13.37 -4.29 2.39
CA GLU A 115 14.35 -3.35 2.96
C GLU A 115 13.72 -1.97 3.18
N GLU A 116 12.99 -1.46 2.19
CA GLU A 116 12.26 -0.20 2.28
C GLU A 116 11.26 -0.22 3.46
N TRP A 117 10.47 -1.29 3.60
CA TRP A 117 9.59 -1.49 4.76
C TRP A 117 10.37 -1.44 6.09
N GLY A 118 11.50 -2.14 6.19
CA GLY A 118 12.34 -2.14 7.38
C GLY A 118 12.78 -0.72 7.78
N PHE A 119 13.23 0.08 6.82
CA PHE A 119 13.62 1.48 7.08
C PHE A 119 12.44 2.35 7.50
N VAL A 120 11.27 2.19 6.87
CA VAL A 120 10.06 2.92 7.25
C VAL A 120 9.63 2.55 8.66
N ALA A 121 9.68 1.26 9.02
CA ALA A 121 9.34 0.77 10.34
C ALA A 121 10.23 1.38 11.43
N LEU A 122 11.50 1.58 11.14
CA LEU A 122 12.45 2.23 12.06
C LEU A 122 12.23 3.75 12.18
N ARG A 123 11.89 4.42 11.08
CA ARG A 123 11.81 5.90 11.03
C ARG A 123 10.45 6.48 11.38
N ALA A 124 9.40 5.69 11.28
CA ALA A 124 8.03 6.11 11.57
C ALA A 124 7.30 5.15 12.52
N PRO A 125 7.91 4.73 13.66
CA PRO A 125 7.34 3.69 14.52
C PRO A 125 6.00 4.08 15.15
N SER A 126 5.71 5.37 15.28
CA SER A 126 4.44 5.88 15.82
C SER A 126 3.30 5.92 14.80
N ALA A 127 3.60 5.72 13.50
CA ALA A 127 2.58 5.73 12.44
C ALA A 127 1.59 4.57 12.55
N TRP A 128 1.95 3.50 13.27
CA TRP A 128 1.11 2.31 13.51
C TRP A 128 1.32 1.77 14.93
N LYS A 129 0.34 1.01 15.40
CA LYS A 129 0.33 0.42 16.76
C LYS A 129 0.98 -0.97 16.83
N SER A 130 1.18 -1.62 15.70
CA SER A 130 1.75 -2.96 15.62
C SER A 130 2.74 -3.01 14.46
N ALA A 131 3.91 -3.57 14.67
CA ALA A 131 4.96 -3.70 13.66
C ALA A 131 4.63 -4.68 12.51
N GLY A 132 3.44 -5.27 12.50
CA GLY A 132 3.02 -6.20 11.46
C GLY A 132 2.35 -5.49 10.29
N TYR A 133 2.53 -6.06 9.11
CA TYR A 133 1.84 -5.65 7.88
C TYR A 133 1.06 -6.84 7.30
N LYS A 134 0.21 -6.53 6.32
CA LYS A 134 -0.41 -7.49 5.40
C LYS A 134 0.14 -7.25 4.01
N ALA A 135 0.66 -8.30 3.39
CA ALA A 135 1.12 -8.33 2.00
C ALA A 135 0.14 -9.16 1.15
N PRO A 136 -0.92 -8.55 0.61
CA PRO A 136 -1.91 -9.30 -0.17
C PRO A 136 -1.34 -9.94 -1.44
N SER A 137 -0.17 -9.50 -1.90
CA SER A 137 0.56 -10.11 -3.02
C SER A 137 0.87 -11.60 -2.80
N ASP A 138 0.92 -12.06 -1.55
CA ASP A 138 1.05 -13.49 -1.22
C ASP A 138 -0.16 -14.32 -1.69
N CYS A 139 -1.31 -13.67 -1.93
CA CYS A 139 -2.54 -14.33 -2.34
C CYS A 139 -2.89 -14.13 -3.82
N TRP A 140 -2.61 -12.96 -4.37
CA TRP A 140 -3.03 -12.58 -5.74
C TRP A 140 -1.89 -12.18 -6.67
N GLY A 141 -0.64 -12.30 -6.22
CA GLY A 141 0.53 -11.81 -6.93
C GLY A 141 0.70 -10.30 -6.84
N ASP A 142 1.72 -9.78 -7.53
CA ASP A 142 1.88 -8.33 -7.67
C ASP A 142 0.89 -7.81 -8.72
N VAL A 143 0.05 -6.87 -8.31
CA VAL A 143 -0.98 -6.25 -9.15
C VAL A 143 -0.64 -4.80 -9.52
N GLY A 144 0.62 -4.41 -9.34
CA GLY A 144 1.17 -3.12 -9.76
C GLY A 144 0.31 -1.93 -9.35
N ALA A 145 -0.07 -1.11 -10.33
CA ALA A 145 -0.86 0.11 -10.12
C ALA A 145 -2.27 -0.12 -9.53
N ALA A 146 -2.79 -1.36 -9.57
CA ALA A 146 -4.07 -1.69 -8.95
C ALA A 146 -3.99 -1.78 -7.42
N PHE A 147 -2.78 -1.94 -6.83
CA PHE A 147 -2.62 -2.21 -5.40
C PHE A 147 -3.25 -1.13 -4.52
N GLY A 148 -3.04 0.14 -4.81
CA GLY A 148 -3.58 1.23 -3.99
C GLY A 148 -5.10 1.17 -3.84
N ALA A 149 -5.81 0.86 -4.92
CA ALA A 149 -7.26 0.68 -4.90
C ALA A 149 -7.67 -0.62 -4.20
N LEU A 150 -7.05 -1.74 -4.55
CA LEU A 150 -7.36 -3.06 -3.99
C LEU A 150 -7.03 -3.16 -2.49
N GLY A 151 -5.88 -2.66 -2.05
CA GLY A 151 -5.51 -2.59 -0.64
C GLY A 151 -6.49 -1.74 0.18
N SER A 152 -6.98 -0.63 -0.40
CA SER A 152 -8.01 0.19 0.22
C SER A 152 -9.35 -0.55 0.31
N ILE A 153 -9.73 -1.29 -0.73
CA ILE A 153 -10.94 -2.13 -0.73
C ILE A 153 -10.84 -3.21 0.37
N LEU A 154 -9.69 -3.85 0.52
CA LEU A 154 -9.47 -4.83 1.59
C LEU A 154 -9.66 -4.21 2.97
N ALA A 155 -9.10 -3.02 3.22
CA ALA A 155 -9.26 -2.31 4.48
C ALA A 155 -10.75 -1.98 4.74
N ILE A 156 -11.45 -1.44 3.74
CA ILE A 156 -12.88 -1.11 3.82
C ILE A 156 -13.73 -2.37 4.09
N ARG A 157 -13.42 -3.47 3.42
CA ARG A 157 -14.12 -4.75 3.64
C ARG A 157 -13.85 -5.32 5.03
N ALA A 158 -12.62 -5.15 5.55
CA ALA A 158 -12.29 -5.55 6.91
C ALA A 158 -13.11 -4.76 7.93
N PHE A 159 -13.26 -3.44 7.75
CA PHE A 159 -14.12 -2.61 8.58
C PHE A 159 -15.58 -3.07 8.51
N ALA A 160 -16.12 -3.21 7.31
CA ALA A 160 -17.53 -3.56 7.10
C ALA A 160 -17.90 -4.94 7.66
N ARG A 161 -16.96 -5.88 7.70
CA ARG A 161 -17.17 -7.25 8.17
C ARG A 161 -16.76 -7.48 9.64
N GLY A 162 -16.25 -6.47 10.33
CA GLY A 162 -15.90 -6.52 11.75
C GLY A 162 -14.66 -7.35 12.10
N TYR A 163 -13.83 -7.73 11.13
CA TYR A 163 -12.56 -8.44 11.41
C TYR A 163 -11.32 -7.53 11.37
N ALA A 164 -11.52 -6.23 11.21
CA ALA A 164 -10.43 -5.26 11.35
C ALA A 164 -9.91 -5.22 12.79
N ARG A 165 -8.59 -5.13 12.97
CA ARG A 165 -7.96 -5.06 14.30
C ARG A 165 -8.21 -3.76 15.04
N GLY A 166 -8.79 -2.77 14.37
CA GLY A 166 -9.13 -1.45 14.91
C GLY A 166 -9.63 -0.52 13.81
N PRO A 167 -9.93 0.73 14.14
CA PRO A 167 -10.63 1.63 13.23
C PRO A 167 -9.76 2.25 12.14
N ARG A 168 -8.44 2.05 12.11
CA ARG A 168 -7.55 2.70 11.15
C ARG A 168 -6.69 1.72 10.40
N ALA A 169 -6.59 1.92 9.09
CA ALA A 169 -5.70 1.17 8.20
C ALA A 169 -4.81 2.15 7.44
N LEU A 170 -3.52 1.84 7.34
CA LEU A 170 -2.58 2.49 6.44
C LEU A 170 -2.44 1.62 5.20
N VAL A 171 -2.59 2.21 4.02
CA VAL A 171 -2.29 1.58 2.73
C VAL A 171 -1.08 2.28 2.16
N MET A 172 -0.04 1.54 1.80
CA MET A 172 1.18 2.09 1.21
C MET A 172 1.60 1.29 -0.01
N ALA A 173 2.05 2.00 -1.03
CA ALA A 173 2.47 1.43 -2.31
C ALA A 173 3.58 2.24 -2.96
N GLY A 174 4.40 1.57 -3.75
CA GLY A 174 5.48 2.19 -4.51
C GLY A 174 5.53 1.70 -5.96
N SER A 175 6.04 2.53 -6.86
CA SER A 175 6.33 2.16 -8.23
C SER A 175 7.84 2.01 -8.46
N ASP A 176 8.20 1.27 -9.51
CA ASP A 176 9.61 1.12 -9.92
C ASP A 176 10.22 2.46 -10.37
N SER A 177 9.39 3.44 -10.80
CA SER A 177 9.84 4.80 -11.12
C SER A 177 10.14 5.68 -9.92
N GLY A 178 9.99 5.15 -8.70
CA GLY A 178 10.32 5.85 -7.46
C GLY A 178 9.15 6.58 -6.80
N LEU A 179 7.98 6.70 -7.44
CA LEU A 179 6.82 7.26 -6.76
C LEU A 179 6.41 6.38 -5.58
N ARG A 180 6.20 6.99 -4.42
CA ARG A 180 5.72 6.35 -3.20
C ARG A 180 4.44 7.03 -2.76
N GLY A 181 3.48 6.24 -2.28
CA GLY A 181 2.21 6.74 -1.78
C GLY A 181 1.80 6.06 -0.49
N ALA A 182 1.16 6.82 0.39
CA ALA A 182 0.57 6.33 1.62
C ALA A 182 -0.77 7.01 1.88
N MET A 183 -1.74 6.26 2.39
CA MET A 183 -3.06 6.77 2.73
C MET A 183 -3.59 6.11 4.00
N VAL A 184 -4.12 6.92 4.91
CA VAL A 184 -4.80 6.44 6.13
C VAL A 184 -6.30 6.42 5.90
N LEU A 185 -6.90 5.27 6.08
CA LEU A 185 -8.33 5.03 6.07
C LEU A 185 -8.85 4.83 7.50
N GLN A 186 -10.01 5.39 7.79
CA GLN A 186 -10.70 5.21 9.06
C GLN A 186 -12.09 4.64 8.85
N ALA A 187 -12.42 3.61 9.64
CA ALA A 187 -13.76 3.03 9.71
C ALA A 187 -14.85 4.08 10.02
N PRO A 188 -16.09 3.86 9.59
CA PRO A 188 -17.21 4.63 10.09
C PRO A 188 -17.27 4.54 11.62
N GLN A 189 -17.56 5.66 12.29
CA GLN A 189 -17.95 5.58 13.71
C GLN A 189 -19.32 4.93 13.79
N VAL A 190 -19.43 3.93 14.62
CA VAL A 190 -20.73 3.35 14.99
C VAL A 190 -21.39 4.39 15.87
N SER A 191 -22.45 5.00 15.34
CA SER A 191 -23.32 5.92 16.10
C SER A 191 -24.27 5.14 16.97
#